data_5a1f9eaa0ad19b4a5e2d0cfad0a842f4
#
_entry.id   5a1f9eaa0ad19b4a5e2d0cfad0a842f4
#
_cell.length_a   1.000
_cell.length_b   1.000
_cell.length_c   1.000
_cell.angle_alpha   90.00
_cell.angle_beta   90.00
_cell.angle_gamma   90.00
#
_symmetry.space_group_name_H-M   'P 1'
#
loop_
_entity.id
_entity.type
_entity.pdbx_description
1 polymer ?
#
loop_
_entity_poly.entity_id
_entity_poly.type
_entity_poly.pdbx_seq_one_letter_code
_entity_poly.pdbx_strand_id
1 'polypeptide(L)'
;MWIFLVIVLLSLLYIIQKKQYEKTEYYQQTKNPYRSVQFNKGRLGEFYIYKYLKSLAGYKRYLFNLYIPKNNGETTELDVVLLHESGIYVFESKNYSGWIFGTESQQYWTQTLPVGRGGSQKNQFYNPILQNKEHLKWIQIFLEDQTLPFYSYSKRR
;
A
#
# COMPACT_ATOMS: atom_id res chain seq x y z
N MET A 1 16.49 23.67 -31.78
CA MET A 1 15.29 22.97 -32.32
C MET A 1 15.01 21.63 -31.63
N TRP A 2 15.97 20.70 -31.59
CA TRP A 2 15.79 19.37 -30.98
C TRP A 2 15.43 19.39 -29.49
N ILE A 3 16.07 20.25 -28.68
CA ILE A 3 15.78 20.38 -27.22
C ILE A 3 14.33 20.79 -26.98
N PHE A 4 13.81 21.73 -27.78
CA PHE A 4 12.41 22.18 -27.67
C PHE A 4 11.44 21.02 -27.97
N LEU A 5 11.68 20.23 -29.02
CA LEU A 5 10.86 19.06 -29.36
C LEU A 5 10.88 18.00 -28.26
N VAL A 6 12.03 17.75 -27.63
CA VAL A 6 12.15 16.85 -26.48
C VAL A 6 11.34 17.34 -25.30
N ILE A 7 11.40 18.63 -24.96
CA ILE A 7 10.63 19.21 -23.86
C ILE A 7 9.12 19.08 -24.13
N VAL A 8 8.68 19.38 -25.36
CA VAL A 8 7.26 19.22 -25.74
C VAL A 8 6.82 17.76 -25.61
N LEU A 9 7.61 16.82 -26.11
CA LEU A 9 7.31 15.39 -26.00
C LEU A 9 7.21 14.94 -24.55
N LEU A 10 8.17 15.30 -23.70
CA LEU A 10 8.13 14.95 -22.26
C LEU A 10 6.93 15.56 -21.56
N SER A 11 6.58 16.81 -21.91
CA SER A 11 5.39 17.48 -21.37
C SER A 11 4.08 16.77 -21.78
N LEU A 12 3.97 16.33 -23.01
CA LEU A 12 2.83 15.55 -23.49
C LEU A 12 2.73 14.20 -22.80
N LEU A 13 3.84 13.48 -22.67
CA LEU A 13 3.90 12.21 -21.96
C LEU A 13 3.46 12.37 -20.48
N TYR A 14 3.94 13.42 -19.81
CA TYR A 14 3.53 13.74 -18.46
C TYR A 14 2.02 13.99 -18.36
N ILE A 15 1.44 14.77 -19.27
CA ILE A 15 0.00 15.07 -19.29
C ILE A 15 -0.82 13.79 -19.51
N ILE A 16 -0.39 12.91 -20.42
CA ILE A 16 -1.04 11.63 -20.69
C ILE A 16 -1.01 10.75 -19.44
N GLN A 17 0.16 10.57 -18.83
CA GLN A 17 0.32 9.76 -17.63
C GLN A 17 -0.50 10.30 -16.46
N LYS A 18 -0.51 11.62 -16.25
CA LYS A 18 -1.31 12.28 -15.23
C LYS A 18 -2.81 12.01 -15.47
N LYS A 19 -3.32 12.17 -16.69
CA LYS A 19 -4.73 11.90 -17.03
C LYS A 19 -5.11 10.44 -16.83
N GLN A 20 -4.21 9.49 -17.16
CA GLN A 20 -4.44 8.07 -16.92
C GLN A 20 -4.47 7.74 -15.42
N TYR A 21 -3.57 8.35 -14.64
CA TYR A 21 -3.55 8.22 -13.19
C TYR A 21 -4.84 8.75 -12.56
N GLU A 22 -5.33 9.93 -12.98
CA GLU A 22 -6.55 10.56 -12.44
C GLU A 22 -7.83 9.75 -12.71
N LYS A 23 -7.79 8.79 -13.64
CA LYS A 23 -8.87 7.83 -13.89
C LYS A 23 -8.83 6.58 -13.00
N THR A 24 -7.79 6.40 -12.19
CA THR A 24 -7.63 5.22 -11.33
C THR A 24 -8.50 5.30 -10.09
N GLU A 25 -8.95 4.15 -9.57
CA GLU A 25 -9.65 4.08 -8.27
C GLU A 25 -8.77 4.62 -7.13
N TYR A 26 -7.46 4.41 -7.20
CA TYR A 26 -6.50 4.96 -6.24
C TYR A 26 -6.62 6.48 -6.14
N TYR A 27 -6.58 7.18 -7.27
CA TYR A 27 -6.75 8.64 -7.27
C TYR A 27 -8.14 9.05 -6.83
N GLN A 28 -9.19 8.34 -7.28
CA GLN A 28 -10.57 8.70 -6.95
C GLN A 28 -10.84 8.64 -5.43
N GLN A 29 -10.20 7.73 -4.71
CA GLN A 29 -10.35 7.60 -3.27
C GLN A 29 -9.37 8.49 -2.50
N THR A 30 -8.07 8.45 -2.83
CA THR A 30 -7.04 9.15 -2.05
C THR A 30 -6.93 10.63 -2.37
N LYS A 31 -7.32 11.05 -3.58
CA LYS A 31 -7.11 12.40 -4.14
C LYS A 31 -5.66 12.87 -4.11
N ASN A 32 -4.71 11.95 -3.94
CA ASN A 32 -3.28 12.26 -3.94
C ASN A 32 -2.86 12.82 -5.31
N PRO A 33 -2.25 14.01 -5.41
CA PRO A 33 -1.79 14.55 -6.69
C PRO A 33 -0.76 13.65 -7.36
N TYR A 34 -0.77 13.51 -8.69
CA TYR A 34 0.13 12.65 -9.44
C TYR A 34 1.62 12.85 -9.07
N ARG A 35 2.08 14.11 -9.01
CA ARG A 35 3.46 14.41 -8.57
C ARG A 35 3.74 13.93 -7.15
N SER A 36 2.78 14.12 -6.24
CA SER A 36 2.95 13.68 -4.86
C SER A 36 3.17 12.17 -4.77
N VAL A 37 2.46 11.38 -5.57
CA VAL A 37 2.65 9.91 -5.61
C VAL A 37 4.01 9.55 -6.20
N GLN A 38 4.47 10.25 -7.25
CA GLN A 38 5.76 9.96 -7.87
C GLN A 38 6.96 10.23 -6.94
N PHE A 39 6.87 11.22 -6.06
CA PHE A 39 7.99 11.64 -5.20
C PHE A 39 7.87 11.19 -3.74
N ASN A 40 6.74 10.62 -3.33
CA ASN A 40 6.55 10.03 -2.00
C ASN A 40 6.64 8.50 -2.08
N LYS A 41 7.65 7.91 -1.44
CA LYS A 41 7.91 6.46 -1.52
C LYS A 41 6.76 5.62 -0.96
N GLY A 42 6.10 6.04 0.12
CA GLY A 42 4.95 5.35 0.70
C GLY A 42 3.79 5.30 -0.30
N ARG A 43 3.31 6.47 -0.75
CA ARG A 43 2.23 6.57 -1.73
C ARG A 43 2.52 5.85 -3.05
N LEU A 44 3.79 5.87 -3.47
CA LEU A 44 4.22 5.14 -4.67
C LEU A 44 4.13 3.63 -4.46
N GLY A 45 4.49 3.14 -3.27
CA GLY A 45 4.35 1.73 -2.89
C GLY A 45 2.90 1.27 -2.90
N GLU A 46 1.98 2.02 -2.26
CA GLU A 46 0.54 1.76 -2.28
C GLU A 46 -0.02 1.74 -3.72
N PHE A 47 0.37 2.73 -4.54
CA PHE A 47 -0.04 2.79 -5.94
C PHE A 47 0.47 1.60 -6.76
N TYR A 48 1.68 1.10 -6.51
CA TYR A 48 2.18 -0.11 -7.16
C TYR A 48 1.42 -1.36 -6.73
N ILE A 49 1.10 -1.52 -5.44
CA ILE A 49 0.24 -2.62 -4.97
C ILE A 49 -1.08 -2.60 -5.75
N TYR A 50 -1.79 -1.46 -5.77
CA TYR A 50 -3.01 -1.31 -6.57
C TYR A 50 -2.82 -1.70 -8.04
N LYS A 51 -1.75 -1.20 -8.67
CA LYS A 51 -1.47 -1.45 -10.09
C LYS A 51 -1.28 -2.93 -10.40
N TYR A 52 -0.60 -3.67 -9.51
CA TYR A 52 -0.43 -5.12 -9.65
C TYR A 52 -1.73 -5.87 -9.40
N LEU A 53 -2.46 -5.53 -8.37
CA LEU A 53 -3.72 -6.17 -8.01
C LEU A 53 -4.83 -5.93 -9.05
N LYS A 54 -4.74 -4.84 -9.81
CA LYS A 54 -5.72 -4.53 -10.86
C LYS A 54 -5.84 -5.63 -11.91
N SER A 55 -4.78 -6.38 -12.18
CA SER A 55 -4.76 -7.47 -13.16
C SER A 55 -5.40 -8.76 -12.68
N LEU A 56 -5.72 -8.92 -11.39
CA LEU A 56 -6.43 -10.09 -10.88
C LEU A 56 -7.78 -10.24 -11.58
N ALA A 57 -8.18 -11.48 -11.86
CA ALA A 57 -9.52 -11.79 -12.35
C ALA A 57 -10.54 -11.72 -11.20
N GLY A 58 -11.83 -11.70 -11.52
CA GLY A 58 -12.92 -11.71 -10.54
C GLY A 58 -13.38 -10.33 -10.09
N TYR A 59 -14.48 -10.35 -9.32
CA TYR A 59 -15.04 -9.12 -8.74
C TYR A 59 -14.16 -8.62 -7.61
N LYS A 60 -13.83 -7.32 -7.63
CA LYS A 60 -12.93 -6.70 -6.65
C LYS A 60 -13.24 -5.22 -6.43
N ARG A 61 -12.92 -4.76 -5.23
CA ARG A 61 -12.91 -3.35 -4.81
C ARG A 61 -11.67 -3.09 -3.98
N TYR A 62 -11.21 -1.85 -3.97
CA TYR A 62 -10.06 -1.42 -3.20
C TYR A 62 -10.47 -0.37 -2.19
N LEU A 63 -9.83 -0.38 -1.02
CA LEU A 63 -9.87 0.70 -0.04
C LEU A 63 -8.42 1.10 0.24
N PHE A 64 -8.17 2.40 0.33
CA PHE A 64 -6.84 2.95 0.56
C PHE A 64 -6.84 3.83 1.79
N ASN A 65 -5.77 3.76 2.58
CA ASN A 65 -5.58 4.53 3.80
C ASN A 65 -6.81 4.42 4.72
N LEU A 66 -7.24 3.19 4.95
CA LEU A 66 -8.42 2.90 5.78
C LEU A 66 -8.04 2.94 7.26
N TYR A 67 -8.70 3.79 8.02
CA TYR A 67 -8.50 3.91 9.47
C TYR A 67 -9.52 3.05 10.22
N ILE A 68 -9.02 2.08 10.99
CA ILE A 68 -9.84 1.20 11.84
C ILE A 68 -9.68 1.62 13.30
N PRO A 69 -10.78 1.83 14.04
CA PRO A 69 -10.69 2.15 15.46
C PRO A 69 -10.19 0.95 16.27
N LYS A 70 -9.42 1.25 17.32
CA LYS A 70 -8.97 0.30 18.33
C LYS A 70 -9.76 0.47 19.62
N ASN A 71 -9.78 -0.55 20.48
CA ASN A 71 -10.51 -0.50 21.75
C ASN A 71 -9.98 0.54 22.74
N ASN A 72 -8.77 1.04 22.56
CA ASN A 72 -8.14 2.07 23.38
C ASN A 72 -8.41 3.51 22.91
N GLY A 73 -9.28 3.70 21.93
CA GLY A 73 -9.59 5.01 21.32
C GLY A 73 -8.60 5.49 20.26
N GLU A 74 -7.53 4.73 19.99
CA GLU A 74 -6.64 4.98 18.87
C GLU A 74 -7.20 4.43 17.56
N THR A 75 -6.52 4.71 16.45
CA THR A 75 -6.79 4.10 15.15
C THR A 75 -5.56 3.37 14.63
N THR A 76 -5.77 2.41 13.75
CA THR A 76 -4.71 1.85 12.90
C THR A 76 -5.03 2.14 11.45
N GLU A 77 -4.03 2.53 10.67
CA GLU A 77 -4.15 2.78 9.24
C GLU A 77 -3.77 1.52 8.47
N LEU A 78 -4.61 1.12 7.54
CA LEU A 78 -4.38 0.03 6.60
C LEU A 78 -4.08 0.66 5.23
N ASP A 79 -2.88 0.43 4.69
CA ASP A 79 -2.42 1.09 3.46
C ASP A 79 -3.30 0.72 2.26
N VAL A 80 -3.49 -0.58 2.02
CA VAL A 80 -4.34 -1.09 0.92
C VAL A 80 -5.14 -2.29 1.40
N VAL A 81 -6.45 -2.24 1.22
CA VAL A 81 -7.34 -3.38 1.43
C VAL A 81 -8.00 -3.75 0.10
N LEU A 82 -7.90 -5.01 -0.28
CA LEU A 82 -8.58 -5.58 -1.43
C LEU A 82 -9.77 -6.41 -0.94
N LEU A 83 -10.96 -6.01 -1.32
CA LEU A 83 -12.17 -6.81 -1.21
C LEU A 83 -12.32 -7.59 -2.52
N HIS A 84 -12.16 -8.90 -2.46
CA HIS A 84 -12.26 -9.79 -3.61
C HIS A 84 -13.28 -10.89 -3.35
N GLU A 85 -13.84 -11.49 -4.40
CA GLU A 85 -14.81 -12.59 -4.26
C GLU A 85 -14.28 -13.79 -3.47
N SER A 86 -12.95 -13.95 -3.39
CA SER A 86 -12.29 -15.00 -2.60
C SER A 86 -11.97 -14.60 -1.15
N GLY A 87 -12.15 -13.35 -0.76
CA GLY A 87 -11.89 -12.89 0.60
C GLY A 87 -11.42 -11.43 0.70
N ILE A 88 -11.04 -11.04 1.91
CA ILE A 88 -10.49 -9.73 2.24
C ILE A 88 -8.97 -9.87 2.40
N TYR A 89 -8.22 -9.06 1.69
CA TYR A 89 -6.75 -9.05 1.72
C TYR A 89 -6.25 -7.69 2.19
N VAL A 90 -5.38 -7.69 3.18
CA VAL A 90 -4.76 -6.49 3.75
C VAL A 90 -3.29 -6.46 3.36
N PHE A 91 -2.84 -5.34 2.82
CA PHE A 91 -1.47 -5.14 2.38
C PHE A 91 -0.85 -3.98 3.15
N GLU A 92 0.32 -4.22 3.71
CA GLU A 92 1.21 -3.23 4.32
C GLU A 92 2.31 -2.88 3.34
N SER A 93 2.45 -1.61 2.99
CA SER A 93 3.38 -1.13 1.98
C SER A 93 4.69 -0.65 2.59
N LYS A 94 5.81 -1.26 2.20
CA LYS A 94 7.16 -0.83 2.58
C LYS A 94 8.03 -0.64 1.33
N ASN A 95 8.02 0.57 0.77
CA ASN A 95 8.81 0.92 -0.42
C ASN A 95 10.17 1.52 -0.02
N TYR A 96 11.00 0.70 0.64
CA TYR A 96 12.32 1.09 1.10
C TYR A 96 13.41 0.87 0.05
N SER A 97 14.45 1.71 0.08
CA SER A 97 15.67 1.54 -0.72
C SER A 97 16.73 0.76 0.07
N GLY A 98 17.75 0.25 -0.63
CA GLY A 98 18.88 -0.48 -0.02
C GLY A 98 18.53 -1.92 0.33
N TRP A 99 19.19 -2.47 1.34
CA TRP A 99 18.97 -3.84 1.78
C TRP A 99 18.12 -3.88 3.04
N ILE A 100 17.22 -4.85 3.10
CA ILE A 100 16.36 -5.11 4.24
C ILE A 100 16.78 -6.43 4.89
N PHE A 101 17.01 -6.40 6.20
CA PHE A 101 17.35 -7.56 7.00
C PHE A 101 16.34 -7.70 8.14
N GLY A 102 15.82 -8.91 8.31
CA GLY A 102 14.89 -9.22 9.38
C GLY A 102 14.32 -10.63 9.21
N THR A 103 13.82 -11.19 10.31
CA THR A 103 13.10 -12.45 10.36
C THR A 103 11.68 -12.22 10.88
N GLU A 104 10.79 -13.19 10.66
CA GLU A 104 9.40 -13.09 11.09
C GLU A 104 9.25 -12.89 12.62
N SER A 105 10.16 -13.48 13.42
CA SER A 105 10.13 -13.40 14.88
C SER A 105 10.71 -12.11 15.47
N GLN A 106 11.47 -11.34 14.69
CA GLN A 106 12.06 -10.08 15.17
C GLN A 106 11.04 -8.96 15.19
N GLN A 107 11.01 -8.17 16.27
CA GLN A 107 10.12 -7.02 16.40
C GLN A 107 10.50 -5.88 15.45
N TYR A 108 11.80 -5.68 15.20
CA TYR A 108 12.31 -4.66 14.30
C TYR A 108 13.19 -5.26 13.22
N TRP A 109 13.03 -4.77 12.02
CA TRP A 109 13.88 -5.07 10.88
C TRP A 109 14.85 -3.92 10.63
N THR A 110 15.94 -4.20 9.94
CA THR A 110 17.00 -3.23 9.65
C THR A 110 17.06 -2.93 8.17
N GLN A 111 16.92 -1.64 7.82
CA GLN A 111 17.27 -1.12 6.52
C GLN A 111 18.74 -0.69 6.53
N THR A 112 19.50 -1.09 5.52
CA THR A 112 20.89 -0.67 5.31
C THR A 112 21.01 0.09 3.99
N LEU A 113 21.46 1.33 4.08
CA LEU A 113 21.68 2.23 2.95
C LEU A 113 23.18 2.43 2.74
N PRO A 114 23.68 2.37 1.50
CA PRO A 114 25.07 2.76 1.21
C PRO A 114 25.23 4.27 1.42
N VAL A 115 26.29 4.67 2.10
CA VAL A 115 26.67 6.09 2.28
C VAL A 115 28.14 6.30 1.94
N GLY A 116 28.41 7.18 0.98
CA GLY A 116 29.75 7.62 0.63
C GLY A 116 30.73 6.48 0.27
N ARG A 117 31.99 6.66 0.60
CA ARG A 117 33.11 5.77 0.23
C ARG A 117 33.13 4.47 1.04
N GLY A 118 32.16 3.55 0.79
CA GLY A 118 32.13 2.23 1.42
C GLY A 118 31.47 2.17 2.82
N GLY A 119 30.89 3.28 3.28
CA GLY A 119 30.09 3.32 4.51
C GLY A 119 28.67 2.79 4.33
N SER A 120 28.02 2.50 5.45
CA SER A 120 26.59 2.16 5.47
C SER A 120 25.88 2.82 6.63
N GLN A 121 24.65 3.27 6.38
CA GLN A 121 23.72 3.74 7.41
C GLN A 121 22.68 2.67 7.66
N LYS A 122 22.43 2.37 8.94
CA LYS A 122 21.40 1.41 9.36
C LYS A 122 20.26 2.13 10.05
N ASN A 123 19.03 1.84 9.62
CA ASN A 123 17.81 2.36 10.23
C ASN A 123 16.95 1.16 10.65
N GLN A 124 16.36 1.22 11.83
CA GLN A 124 15.39 0.21 12.27
C GLN A 124 13.97 0.67 11.97
N PHE A 125 13.11 -0.28 11.63
CA PHE A 125 11.68 -0.07 11.48
C PHE A 125 10.91 -1.29 11.98
N TYR A 126 9.66 -1.07 12.39
CA TYR A 126 8.82 -2.13 12.91
C TYR A 126 8.58 -3.21 11.85
N ASN A 127 8.60 -4.47 12.27
CA ASN A 127 8.42 -5.64 11.40
C ASN A 127 7.08 -5.58 10.67
N PRO A 128 7.05 -5.47 9.33
CA PRO A 128 5.82 -5.33 8.57
C PRO A 128 4.92 -6.57 8.64
N ILE A 129 5.47 -7.76 8.93
CA ILE A 129 4.67 -8.97 9.14
C ILE A 129 3.87 -8.85 10.44
N LEU A 130 4.50 -8.39 11.52
CA LEU A 130 3.82 -8.15 12.79
C LEU A 130 2.82 -7.00 12.66
N GLN A 131 3.18 -5.93 11.97
CA GLN A 131 2.28 -4.82 11.70
C GLN A 131 1.03 -5.28 10.96
N ASN A 132 1.19 -6.07 9.90
CA ASN A 132 0.05 -6.58 9.12
C ASN A 132 -0.80 -7.60 9.90
N LYS A 133 -0.19 -8.41 10.79
CA LYS A 133 -0.94 -9.28 11.73
C LYS A 133 -1.83 -8.45 12.68
N GLU A 134 -1.32 -7.33 13.18
CA GLU A 134 -2.10 -6.38 13.98
C GLU A 134 -3.25 -5.76 13.18
N HIS A 135 -3.01 -5.36 11.94
CA HIS A 135 -4.06 -4.84 11.04
C HIS A 135 -5.17 -5.86 10.81
N LEU A 136 -4.82 -7.12 10.54
CA LEU A 136 -5.78 -8.22 10.35
C LEU A 136 -6.62 -8.45 11.62
N LYS A 137 -6.00 -8.42 12.80
CA LYS A 137 -6.71 -8.53 14.08
C LYS A 137 -7.75 -7.41 14.25
N TRP A 138 -7.37 -6.16 14.00
CA TRP A 138 -8.27 -5.03 14.21
C TRP A 138 -9.40 -4.95 13.18
N ILE A 139 -9.15 -5.30 11.91
CA ILE A 139 -10.22 -5.37 10.93
C ILE A 139 -11.19 -6.51 11.25
N GLN A 140 -10.71 -7.64 11.76
CA GLN A 140 -11.56 -8.74 12.19
C GLN A 140 -12.47 -8.32 13.35
N ILE A 141 -11.91 -7.72 14.41
CA ILE A 141 -12.68 -7.20 15.56
C ILE A 141 -13.71 -6.19 15.09
N PHE A 142 -13.32 -5.24 14.21
CA PHE A 142 -14.23 -4.23 13.70
C PHE A 142 -15.41 -4.84 12.92
N LEU A 143 -15.14 -5.85 12.10
CA LEU A 143 -16.20 -6.53 11.33
C LEU A 143 -17.12 -7.36 12.22
N GLU A 144 -16.61 -8.00 13.27
CA GLU A 144 -17.40 -8.77 14.25
C GLU A 144 -18.30 -7.84 15.09
N ASP A 145 -17.81 -6.68 15.51
CA ASP A 145 -18.56 -5.71 16.32
C ASP A 145 -19.69 -5.03 15.54
N GLN A 146 -19.61 -4.93 14.22
CA GLN A 146 -20.69 -4.35 13.39
C GLN A 146 -21.91 -5.26 13.22
N THR A 147 -22.02 -6.36 13.99
CA THR A 147 -23.18 -7.27 14.04
C THR A 147 -23.80 -7.63 12.68
N LEU A 148 -23.00 -7.69 11.65
CA LEU A 148 -23.41 -8.32 10.42
C LEU A 148 -23.43 -9.83 10.67
N PRO A 149 -24.55 -10.53 10.40
CA PRO A 149 -24.57 -11.98 10.52
C PRO A 149 -23.57 -12.56 9.53
N PHE A 150 -22.40 -12.96 10.03
CA PHE A 150 -21.44 -13.70 9.22
C PHE A 150 -22.04 -15.07 8.90
N TYR A 151 -22.52 -15.27 7.71
CA TYR A 151 -22.71 -16.61 7.18
C TYR A 151 -21.34 -17.23 6.98
N SER A 152 -20.85 -17.96 7.97
CA SER A 152 -19.68 -18.81 7.82
C SER A 152 -20.06 -19.92 6.83
N TYR A 153 -19.59 -19.81 5.59
CA TYR A 153 -19.67 -20.90 4.65
C TYR A 153 -18.64 -21.96 5.06
N SER A 154 -19.01 -22.81 6.04
CA SER A 154 -18.22 -24.01 6.31
C SER A 154 -18.48 -24.98 5.17
N LYS A 155 -17.51 -25.11 4.27
CA LYS A 155 -17.50 -26.22 3.31
C LYS A 155 -17.38 -27.51 4.11
N ARG A 156 -18.52 -28.17 4.36
CA ARG A 156 -18.50 -29.58 4.81
C ARG A 156 -17.88 -30.38 3.69
N ARG A 157 -16.80 -31.08 4.00
CA ARG A 157 -16.23 -32.11 3.15
C ARG A 157 -17.17 -33.32 3.10
#